data_9d781e66128680056dc6be7b6dd9b5a3
#
_entry.id   9d781e66128680056dc6be7b6dd9b5a3
#
_cell.length_a   1.000
_cell.length_b   1.000
_cell.length_c   1.000
_cell.angle_alpha   90.00
_cell.angle_beta   90.00
_cell.angle_gamma   90.00
#
_symmetry.space_group_name_H-M   'P 1'
#
loop_
_entity.id
_entity.type
_entity.pdbx_description
1 polymer ?
#
loop_
_entity_poly.entity_id
_entity_poly.type
_entity_poly.pdbx_seq_one_letter_code
_entity_poly.pdbx_strand_id
1 'polypeptide(L)'
;MEPLLQNISDTARWVAVFRAEESDRPDAVFHDPYARRLAGERGEQIADAIGFSRQNSWSFVARTFLFDNLVMQHVAEGYNTIINLAAGLDTRPYRMALPSALRWVEVDLPGILTYKEHIMAAEKPVCRLESIKLDLADRTQRLALFRQLGKETSKALIITEGLMIYLDALEAAELAENLSEQQSFRRWAFDLVSPALLAMSQKEMGPVLKEANIVFKFAPGEGEDFFRPYGWKPIVSYSKLKTAATLNRLSEEMKAFAAMPEPEGPVRPFPWTGACLFENMNSSQ
;
A
#
# COMPACT_ATOMS: atom_id res chain seq x y z
N MET A 1 -12.48 26.49 11.86
CA MET A 1 -12.79 25.26 11.09
C MET A 1 -11.81 24.20 11.54
N GLU A 2 -12.26 22.98 11.76
CA GLU A 2 -11.34 21.87 12.02
C GLU A 2 -10.49 21.63 10.76
N PRO A 3 -9.20 21.28 10.90
CA PRO A 3 -8.36 20.97 9.75
C PRO A 3 -8.95 19.79 8.97
N LEU A 4 -8.86 19.88 7.66
CA LEU A 4 -9.43 18.88 6.75
C LEU A 4 -8.76 17.51 6.93
N LEU A 5 -7.45 17.49 7.08
CA LEU A 5 -6.66 16.34 7.52
C LEU A 5 -6.30 16.53 8.99
N GLN A 6 -6.61 15.56 9.85
CA GLN A 6 -6.29 15.62 11.29
C GLN A 6 -5.12 14.69 11.64
N ASN A 7 -4.98 13.61 10.89
CA ASN A 7 -3.91 12.63 11.11
C ASN A 7 -3.68 11.77 9.84
N ILE A 8 -2.68 10.92 9.89
CA ILE A 8 -2.29 10.03 8.78
C ILE A 8 -3.42 9.11 8.32
N SER A 9 -4.31 8.68 9.23
CA SER A 9 -5.43 7.79 8.89
C SER A 9 -6.46 8.43 7.95
N ASP A 10 -6.54 9.75 7.90
CA ASP A 10 -7.40 10.46 6.95
C ASP A 10 -6.95 10.24 5.49
N THR A 11 -5.66 9.94 5.27
CA THR A 11 -5.15 9.62 3.93
C THR A 11 -5.74 8.32 3.38
N ALA A 12 -6.15 7.38 4.25
CA ALA A 12 -6.83 6.16 3.82
C ALA A 12 -8.23 6.45 3.25
N ARG A 13 -8.95 7.46 3.79
CA ARG A 13 -10.24 7.91 3.24
C ARG A 13 -10.08 8.51 1.85
N TRP A 14 -9.09 9.35 1.67
CA TRP A 14 -8.73 9.94 0.39
C TRP A 14 -8.46 8.87 -0.68
N VAL A 15 -7.65 7.85 -0.37
CA VAL A 15 -7.38 6.74 -1.30
C VAL A 15 -8.65 5.94 -1.62
N ALA A 16 -9.57 5.79 -0.65
CA ALA A 16 -10.84 5.10 -0.86
C ALA A 16 -11.74 5.83 -1.90
N VAL A 17 -11.66 7.17 -2.01
CA VAL A 17 -12.38 7.92 -3.06
C VAL A 17 -12.00 7.42 -4.45
N PHE A 18 -10.71 7.28 -4.74
CA PHE A 18 -10.26 6.84 -6.08
C PHE A 18 -10.62 5.39 -6.39
N ARG A 19 -10.70 4.52 -5.37
CA ARG A 19 -11.24 3.16 -5.58
C ARG A 19 -12.73 3.18 -5.87
N ALA A 20 -13.49 4.10 -5.26
CA ALA A 20 -14.91 4.27 -5.54
C ALA A 20 -15.14 4.83 -6.94
N GLU A 21 -14.41 5.88 -7.33
CA GLU A 21 -14.48 6.47 -8.67
C GLU A 21 -14.12 5.46 -9.77
N GLU A 22 -13.11 4.63 -9.57
CA GLU A 22 -12.79 3.54 -10.50
C GLU A 22 -13.92 2.53 -10.60
N SER A 23 -14.52 2.17 -9.47
CA SER A 23 -15.61 1.17 -9.41
C SER A 23 -16.88 1.61 -10.10
N ASP A 24 -17.12 2.92 -10.21
CA ASP A 24 -18.28 3.51 -10.91
C ASP A 24 -18.11 3.55 -12.44
N ARG A 25 -16.92 3.27 -12.93
CA ARG A 25 -16.64 3.28 -14.38
C ARG A 25 -17.26 2.07 -15.07
N PRO A 26 -17.78 2.21 -16.30
CA PRO A 26 -18.27 1.08 -17.08
C PRO A 26 -17.16 0.12 -17.53
N ASP A 27 -15.90 0.61 -17.56
CA ASP A 27 -14.69 -0.13 -17.91
C ASP A 27 -13.77 -0.33 -16.68
N ALA A 28 -14.37 -0.40 -15.47
CA ALA A 28 -13.64 -0.56 -14.21
C ALA A 28 -12.72 -1.78 -14.25
N VAL A 29 -11.46 -1.60 -13.81
CA VAL A 29 -10.44 -2.67 -13.76
C VAL A 29 -10.48 -3.47 -12.46
N PHE A 30 -11.19 -2.97 -11.48
CA PHE A 30 -11.61 -3.65 -10.25
C PHE A 30 -12.89 -3.02 -9.73
N HIS A 31 -13.61 -3.75 -8.87
CA HIS A 31 -14.79 -3.22 -8.18
C HIS A 31 -14.58 -3.26 -6.66
N ASP A 32 -14.79 -2.12 -6.01
CA ASP A 32 -14.80 -1.96 -4.56
C ASP A 32 -16.12 -1.33 -4.11
N PRO A 33 -17.17 -2.16 -3.87
CA PRO A 33 -18.50 -1.66 -3.53
C PRO A 33 -18.54 -0.97 -2.16
N TYR A 34 -17.50 -1.10 -1.37
CA TYR A 34 -17.40 -0.54 -0.02
C TYR A 34 -16.67 0.80 0.03
N ALA A 35 -15.86 1.10 -0.99
CA ALA A 35 -14.92 2.21 -0.98
C ALA A 35 -15.59 3.56 -0.75
N ARG A 36 -16.72 3.85 -1.40
CA ARG A 36 -17.43 5.13 -1.25
C ARG A 36 -17.95 5.33 0.17
N ARG A 37 -18.53 4.27 0.77
CA ARG A 37 -19.01 4.31 2.15
C ARG A 37 -17.86 4.49 3.15
N LEU A 38 -16.73 3.86 2.90
CA LEU A 38 -15.52 3.98 3.73
C LEU A 38 -14.85 5.35 3.58
N ALA A 39 -14.81 5.93 2.39
CA ALA A 39 -14.32 7.28 2.17
C ALA A 39 -15.14 8.31 2.95
N GLY A 40 -16.48 8.20 2.86
CA GLY A 40 -17.42 9.14 3.44
C GLY A 40 -17.25 10.55 2.85
N GLU A 41 -18.05 11.49 3.31
CA GLU A 41 -17.98 12.88 2.87
C GLU A 41 -16.59 13.52 3.13
N ARG A 42 -15.96 13.16 4.24
CA ARG A 42 -14.62 13.65 4.58
C ARG A 42 -13.56 13.23 3.56
N GLY A 43 -13.62 12.01 3.04
CA GLY A 43 -12.71 11.54 2.00
C GLY A 43 -12.85 12.35 0.71
N GLU A 44 -14.08 12.65 0.29
CA GLU A 44 -14.35 13.49 -0.88
C GLU A 44 -13.78 14.91 -0.70
N GLN A 45 -14.04 15.54 0.46
CA GLN A 45 -13.49 16.87 0.78
C GLN A 45 -11.95 16.89 0.75
N ILE A 46 -11.31 15.84 1.23
CA ILE A 46 -9.83 15.72 1.19
C ILE A 46 -9.36 15.57 -0.26
N ALA A 47 -10.00 14.71 -1.05
CA ALA A 47 -9.65 14.50 -2.45
C ALA A 47 -9.79 15.78 -3.28
N ASP A 48 -10.80 16.59 -3.00
CA ASP A 48 -11.02 17.88 -3.66
C ASP A 48 -9.97 18.93 -3.28
N ALA A 49 -9.59 18.95 -2.00
CA ALA A 49 -8.58 19.90 -1.50
C ALA A 49 -7.18 19.60 -2.04
N ILE A 50 -6.87 18.32 -2.33
CA ILE A 50 -5.58 17.90 -2.90
C ILE A 50 -5.74 17.73 -4.41
N GLY A 51 -5.92 18.82 -5.15
CA GLY A 51 -6.18 18.79 -6.60
C GLY A 51 -5.13 18.04 -7.42
N PHE A 52 -3.86 18.06 -7.00
CA PHE A 52 -2.79 17.27 -7.62
C PHE A 52 -3.11 15.76 -7.60
N SER A 53 -3.76 15.27 -6.57
CA SER A 53 -4.10 13.84 -6.47
C SER A 53 -5.21 13.41 -7.43
N ARG A 54 -6.20 14.25 -7.68
CA ARG A 54 -7.24 13.96 -8.68
C ARG A 54 -6.66 13.86 -10.08
N GLN A 55 -5.71 14.74 -10.43
CA GLN A 55 -5.00 14.68 -11.71
C GLN A 55 -4.16 13.42 -11.85
N ASN A 56 -3.71 12.86 -10.73
CA ASN A 56 -2.88 11.66 -10.65
C ASN A 56 -3.62 10.44 -10.07
N SER A 57 -4.96 10.42 -10.11
CA SER A 57 -5.80 9.30 -9.63
C SER A 57 -5.43 7.96 -10.25
N TRP A 58 -4.93 7.97 -11.50
CA TRP A 58 -4.40 6.79 -12.19
C TRP A 58 -3.37 6.01 -11.36
N SER A 59 -2.58 6.70 -10.54
CA SER A 59 -1.53 6.08 -9.70
C SER A 59 -2.14 5.21 -8.60
N PHE A 60 -3.27 5.63 -8.01
CA PHE A 60 -3.98 4.86 -6.99
C PHE A 60 -4.72 3.68 -7.62
N VAL A 61 -5.31 3.87 -8.80
CA VAL A 61 -5.95 2.79 -9.57
C VAL A 61 -4.94 1.71 -9.96
N ALA A 62 -3.81 2.12 -10.56
CA ALA A 62 -2.73 1.20 -10.93
C ALA A 62 -2.16 0.46 -9.71
N ARG A 63 -2.00 1.15 -8.57
CA ARG A 63 -1.55 0.54 -7.33
C ARG A 63 -2.50 -0.54 -6.85
N THR A 64 -3.79 -0.22 -6.72
CA THR A 64 -4.81 -1.18 -6.28
C THR A 64 -4.83 -2.41 -7.19
N PHE A 65 -4.83 -2.22 -8.51
CA PHE A 65 -4.79 -3.29 -9.51
C PHE A 65 -3.55 -4.18 -9.35
N LEU A 66 -2.38 -3.59 -9.19
CA LEU A 66 -1.11 -4.33 -9.01
C LEU A 66 -1.12 -5.16 -7.73
N PHE A 67 -1.55 -4.59 -6.61
CA PHE A 67 -1.61 -5.32 -5.35
C PHE A 67 -2.69 -6.42 -5.35
N ASP A 68 -3.84 -6.20 -6.01
CA ASP A 68 -4.84 -7.24 -6.21
C ASP A 68 -4.25 -8.44 -6.95
N ASN A 69 -3.51 -8.18 -8.03
CA ASN A 69 -2.85 -9.23 -8.81
C ASN A 69 -1.76 -9.94 -8.00
N LEU A 70 -0.93 -9.22 -7.24
CA LEU A 70 0.10 -9.81 -6.38
C LEU A 70 -0.54 -10.74 -5.34
N VAL A 71 -1.64 -10.33 -4.71
CA VAL A 71 -2.37 -11.17 -3.75
C VAL A 71 -2.88 -12.43 -4.43
N MET A 72 -3.58 -12.31 -5.56
CA MET A 72 -4.15 -13.48 -6.26
C MET A 72 -3.08 -14.44 -6.74
N GLN A 73 -1.97 -13.93 -7.27
CA GLN A 73 -0.83 -14.73 -7.68
C GLN A 73 -0.27 -15.56 -6.52
N HIS A 74 0.01 -14.92 -5.37
CA HIS A 74 0.60 -15.62 -4.22
C HIS A 74 -0.38 -16.60 -3.58
N VAL A 75 -1.67 -16.28 -3.55
CA VAL A 75 -2.71 -17.25 -3.12
C VAL A 75 -2.70 -18.48 -4.03
N ALA A 76 -2.61 -18.30 -5.35
CA ALA A 76 -2.49 -19.41 -6.30
C ALA A 76 -1.17 -20.20 -6.13
N GLU A 77 -0.10 -19.57 -5.67
CA GLU A 77 1.19 -20.20 -5.31
C GLU A 77 1.20 -20.87 -3.93
N GLY A 78 0.03 -20.96 -3.27
CA GLY A 78 -0.15 -21.66 -1.99
C GLY A 78 0.26 -20.84 -0.75
N TYR A 79 0.32 -19.50 -0.85
CA TYR A 79 0.42 -18.65 0.32
C TYR A 79 -0.89 -18.72 1.09
N ASN A 80 -0.82 -19.11 2.35
CA ASN A 80 -2.00 -19.33 3.19
C ASN A 80 -2.28 -18.19 4.15
N THR A 81 -1.41 -17.20 4.20
CA THR A 81 -1.54 -16.03 5.06
C THR A 81 -1.13 -14.75 4.30
N ILE A 82 -1.98 -13.74 4.40
CA ILE A 82 -1.66 -12.36 4.01
C ILE A 82 -1.57 -11.54 5.29
N ILE A 83 -0.49 -10.78 5.46
CA ILE A 83 -0.31 -9.85 6.58
C ILE A 83 -0.23 -8.45 6.00
N ASN A 84 -1.29 -7.66 6.20
CA ASN A 84 -1.42 -6.31 5.69
C ASN A 84 -1.14 -5.31 6.82
N LEU A 85 0.02 -4.70 6.79
CA LEU A 85 0.49 -3.72 7.77
C LEU A 85 0.15 -2.31 7.30
N ALA A 86 -0.36 -1.48 8.20
CA ALA A 86 -0.99 -0.19 7.89
C ALA A 86 -2.14 -0.37 6.88
N ALA A 87 -3.04 -1.29 7.20
CA ALA A 87 -4.08 -1.78 6.30
C ALA A 87 -5.12 -0.72 5.91
N GLY A 88 -5.25 0.35 6.71
CA GLY A 88 -6.18 1.44 6.43
C GLY A 88 -7.60 0.97 6.19
N LEU A 89 -8.13 1.37 5.05
CA LEU A 89 -9.47 1.03 4.58
C LEU A 89 -9.44 -0.01 3.44
N ASP A 90 -8.51 -0.95 3.49
CA ASP A 90 -8.43 -2.07 2.53
C ASP A 90 -9.67 -2.97 2.64
N THR A 91 -10.27 -3.29 1.50
CA THR A 91 -11.49 -4.09 1.39
C THR A 91 -11.27 -5.44 0.70
N ARG A 92 -10.04 -5.80 0.36
CA ARG A 92 -9.71 -7.07 -0.31
C ARG A 92 -10.31 -8.29 0.37
N PRO A 93 -10.30 -8.39 1.72
CA PRO A 93 -10.92 -9.51 2.43
C PRO A 93 -12.42 -9.66 2.20
N TYR A 94 -13.08 -8.63 1.71
CA TYR A 94 -14.52 -8.60 1.48
C TYR A 94 -14.89 -8.69 -0.02
N ARG A 95 -14.06 -8.11 -0.91
CA ARG A 95 -14.40 -7.92 -2.33
C ARG A 95 -13.73 -8.89 -3.30
N MET A 96 -12.60 -9.48 -2.92
CA MET A 96 -11.85 -10.38 -3.81
C MET A 96 -12.32 -11.82 -3.66
N ALA A 97 -12.18 -12.62 -4.72
CA ALA A 97 -12.47 -14.06 -4.71
C ALA A 97 -11.35 -14.85 -3.99
N LEU A 98 -11.25 -14.70 -2.68
CA LEU A 98 -10.25 -15.35 -1.85
C LEU A 98 -10.77 -16.69 -1.29
N PRO A 99 -9.88 -17.68 -1.08
CA PRO A 99 -10.26 -18.92 -0.40
C PRO A 99 -10.75 -18.65 1.02
N SER A 100 -11.83 -19.31 1.45
CA SER A 100 -12.36 -19.14 2.81
C SER A 100 -11.39 -19.58 3.91
N ALA A 101 -10.43 -20.45 3.59
CA ALA A 101 -9.37 -20.89 4.50
C ALA A 101 -8.18 -19.92 4.59
N LEU A 102 -8.06 -18.95 3.67
CA LEU A 102 -6.99 -17.97 3.69
C LEU A 102 -7.07 -17.13 4.98
N ARG A 103 -5.96 -17.03 5.70
CA ARG A 103 -5.84 -16.13 6.84
C ARG A 103 -5.43 -14.74 6.33
N TRP A 104 -6.21 -13.72 6.66
CA TRP A 104 -5.90 -12.34 6.37
C TRP A 104 -5.77 -11.57 7.68
N VAL A 105 -4.59 -11.06 7.97
CA VAL A 105 -4.29 -10.28 9.18
C VAL A 105 -4.13 -8.81 8.78
N GLU A 106 -4.95 -7.95 9.33
CA GLU A 106 -4.83 -6.50 9.21
C GLU A 106 -4.22 -5.93 10.48
N VAL A 107 -3.22 -5.07 10.34
CA VAL A 107 -2.61 -4.34 11.46
C VAL A 107 -2.66 -2.86 11.14
N ASP A 108 -3.26 -2.07 12.01
CA ASP A 108 -3.26 -0.60 11.89
C ASP A 108 -3.60 0.05 13.23
N LEU A 109 -3.52 1.38 13.26
CA LEU A 109 -3.89 2.19 14.42
C LEU A 109 -5.34 1.92 14.88
N PRO A 110 -5.60 1.93 16.20
CA PRO A 110 -6.93 1.61 16.73
C PRO A 110 -8.05 2.45 16.12
N GLY A 111 -7.81 3.73 15.85
CA GLY A 111 -8.82 4.65 15.32
C GLY A 111 -9.35 4.25 13.95
N ILE A 112 -8.46 3.95 13.00
CA ILE A 112 -8.86 3.62 11.62
C ILE A 112 -9.51 2.24 11.54
N LEU A 113 -9.01 1.25 12.27
CA LEU A 113 -9.61 -0.08 12.28
C LEU A 113 -10.99 -0.06 12.95
N THR A 114 -11.15 0.68 14.07
CA THR A 114 -12.47 0.85 14.70
C THR A 114 -13.46 1.53 13.76
N TYR A 115 -13.02 2.55 13.03
CA TYR A 115 -13.86 3.18 12.01
C TYR A 115 -14.26 2.19 10.92
N LYS A 116 -13.29 1.44 10.38
CA LYS A 116 -13.54 0.42 9.34
C LYS A 116 -14.52 -0.64 9.83
N GLU A 117 -14.30 -1.21 11.02
CA GLU A 117 -15.18 -2.19 11.64
C GLU A 117 -16.61 -1.67 11.79
N HIS A 118 -16.78 -0.41 12.22
CA HIS A 118 -18.09 0.19 12.33
C HIS A 118 -18.81 0.31 10.99
N ILE A 119 -18.14 0.79 9.95
CA ILE A 119 -18.73 0.94 8.63
C ILE A 119 -19.03 -0.42 7.97
N MET A 120 -18.18 -1.41 8.25
CA MET A 120 -18.28 -2.75 7.66
C MET A 120 -19.07 -3.75 8.53
N ALA A 121 -19.70 -3.31 9.62
CA ALA A 121 -20.34 -4.18 10.62
C ALA A 121 -21.42 -5.12 10.05
N ALA A 122 -22.07 -4.75 8.94
CA ALA A 122 -23.07 -5.57 8.26
C ALA A 122 -22.46 -6.53 7.21
N GLU A 123 -21.18 -6.37 6.89
CA GLU A 123 -20.51 -7.11 5.83
C GLU A 123 -19.77 -8.32 6.42
N LYS A 124 -19.62 -9.35 5.59
CA LYS A 124 -18.87 -10.55 6.00
C LYS A 124 -17.64 -10.70 5.11
N PRO A 125 -16.44 -10.86 5.68
CA PRO A 125 -15.27 -11.18 4.90
C PRO A 125 -15.42 -12.58 4.24
N VAL A 126 -14.82 -12.75 3.06
CA VAL A 126 -14.85 -14.01 2.31
C VAL A 126 -13.80 -15.01 2.82
N CYS A 127 -12.83 -14.53 3.61
CA CYS A 127 -11.74 -15.32 4.20
C CYS A 127 -11.69 -15.13 5.72
N ARG A 128 -10.70 -15.73 6.39
CA ARG A 128 -10.49 -15.58 7.84
C ARG A 128 -9.79 -14.26 8.13
N LEU A 129 -10.57 -13.22 8.39
CA LEU A 129 -10.06 -11.89 8.71
C LEU A 129 -9.80 -11.75 10.21
N GLU A 130 -8.60 -11.23 10.53
CA GLU A 130 -8.19 -10.82 11.88
C GLU A 130 -7.75 -9.37 11.82
N SER A 131 -8.32 -8.50 12.68
CA SER A 131 -7.94 -7.09 12.78
C SER A 131 -7.20 -6.84 14.09
N ILE A 132 -5.95 -6.40 14.01
CA ILE A 132 -5.07 -6.14 15.15
C ILE A 132 -4.81 -4.65 15.26
N LYS A 133 -5.33 -4.04 16.32
CA LYS A 133 -5.19 -2.62 16.62
C LYS A 133 -3.85 -2.36 17.31
N LEU A 134 -2.85 -1.89 16.55
CA LEU A 134 -1.49 -1.69 17.02
C LEU A 134 -0.83 -0.53 16.28
N ASP A 135 -0.09 0.30 17.01
CA ASP A 135 0.81 1.28 16.39
C ASP A 135 2.13 0.60 16.00
N LEU A 136 2.39 0.52 14.70
CA LEU A 136 3.62 -0.05 14.16
C LEU A 136 4.89 0.73 14.56
N ALA A 137 4.77 1.96 15.05
CA ALA A 137 5.87 2.73 15.61
C ALA A 137 6.29 2.19 17.01
N ASP A 138 5.39 1.52 17.74
CA ASP A 138 5.77 0.82 18.97
C ASP A 138 6.60 -0.43 18.64
N ARG A 139 7.92 -0.27 18.69
CA ARG A 139 8.87 -1.33 18.38
C ARG A 139 8.66 -2.60 19.21
N THR A 140 8.33 -2.45 20.49
CA THR A 140 8.16 -3.60 21.39
C THR A 140 6.96 -4.44 21.00
N GLN A 141 5.81 -3.78 20.79
CA GLN A 141 4.60 -4.45 20.37
C GLN A 141 4.72 -5.02 18.96
N ARG A 142 5.33 -4.27 18.03
CA ARG A 142 5.60 -4.72 16.65
C ARG A 142 6.42 -6.01 16.62
N LEU A 143 7.54 -6.07 17.36
CA LEU A 143 8.38 -7.26 17.43
C LEU A 143 7.66 -8.46 18.06
N ALA A 144 6.88 -8.24 19.12
CA ALA A 144 6.09 -9.30 19.74
C ALA A 144 5.07 -9.88 18.74
N LEU A 145 4.36 -8.99 18.03
CA LEU A 145 3.39 -9.39 17.01
C LEU A 145 4.04 -10.18 15.86
N PHE A 146 5.16 -9.69 15.30
CA PHE A 146 5.82 -10.39 14.19
C PHE A 146 6.33 -11.78 14.61
N ARG A 147 6.90 -11.93 15.80
CA ARG A 147 7.29 -13.23 16.35
C ARG A 147 6.09 -14.18 16.54
N GLN A 148 4.96 -13.65 16.99
CA GLN A 148 3.74 -14.46 17.13
C GLN A 148 3.26 -14.90 15.75
N LEU A 149 3.02 -13.98 14.83
CA LEU A 149 2.56 -14.29 13.47
C LEU A 149 3.53 -15.20 12.73
N GLY A 150 4.85 -15.01 12.92
CA GLY A 150 5.87 -15.84 12.32
C GLY A 150 5.80 -17.30 12.76
N LYS A 151 5.46 -17.58 14.05
CA LYS A 151 5.27 -18.93 14.57
C LYS A 151 3.96 -19.58 14.11
N GLU A 152 2.92 -18.78 13.94
CA GLU A 152 1.57 -19.23 13.59
C GLU A 152 1.37 -19.46 12.08
N THR A 153 2.32 -19.00 11.27
CA THR A 153 2.20 -18.96 9.81
C THR A 153 3.28 -19.82 9.16
N SER A 154 2.92 -20.54 8.13
CA SER A 154 3.88 -21.34 7.34
C SER A 154 4.42 -20.59 6.13
N LYS A 155 3.59 -19.81 5.45
CA LYS A 155 3.96 -19.11 4.22
C LYS A 155 3.12 -17.84 4.05
N ALA A 156 3.70 -16.67 4.38
CA ALA A 156 3.02 -15.39 4.30
C ALA A 156 3.54 -14.50 3.17
N LEU A 157 2.61 -13.74 2.58
CA LEU A 157 2.88 -12.50 1.86
C LEU A 157 2.62 -11.33 2.81
N ILE A 158 3.60 -10.47 3.00
CA ILE A 158 3.47 -9.22 3.74
C ILE A 158 3.12 -8.11 2.74
N ILE A 159 2.20 -7.24 3.12
CA ILE A 159 1.81 -6.06 2.35
C ILE A 159 2.02 -4.83 3.24
N THR A 160 2.68 -3.79 2.69
CA THR A 160 2.75 -2.45 3.28
C THR A 160 2.44 -1.42 2.20
N GLU A 161 1.17 -1.41 1.76
CA GLU A 161 0.70 -0.53 0.70
C GLU A 161 0.49 0.90 1.22
N GLY A 162 1.23 1.86 0.67
CA GLY A 162 1.12 3.27 1.03
C GLY A 162 1.74 3.63 2.37
N LEU A 163 2.53 2.74 2.99
CA LEU A 163 3.19 2.98 4.28
C LEU A 163 4.58 3.59 4.13
N MET A 164 5.41 3.02 3.24
CA MET A 164 6.84 3.32 3.22
C MET A 164 7.17 4.80 3.08
N ILE A 165 6.41 5.54 2.30
CA ILE A 165 6.63 6.97 2.03
C ILE A 165 6.61 7.85 3.30
N TYR A 166 5.98 7.39 4.39
CA TYR A 166 5.87 8.13 5.66
C TYR A 166 7.03 7.85 6.63
N LEU A 167 7.75 6.75 6.43
CA LEU A 167 8.87 6.35 7.28
C LEU A 167 10.12 7.17 6.93
N ASP A 168 11.03 7.31 7.86
CA ASP A 168 12.39 7.69 7.52
C ASP A 168 13.24 6.45 7.16
N ALA A 169 14.50 6.67 6.77
CA ALA A 169 15.35 5.59 6.33
C ALA A 169 15.67 4.57 7.45
N LEU A 170 15.77 5.04 8.70
CA LEU A 170 16.01 4.16 9.84
C LEU A 170 14.76 3.35 10.17
N GLU A 171 13.60 3.98 10.20
CA GLU A 171 12.30 3.33 10.42
C GLU A 171 12.02 2.26 9.35
N ALA A 172 12.31 2.57 8.07
CA ALA A 172 12.17 1.64 6.96
C ALA A 172 13.14 0.44 7.07
N ALA A 173 14.39 0.71 7.46
CA ALA A 173 15.41 -0.32 7.69
C ALA A 173 15.04 -1.25 8.86
N GLU A 174 14.63 -0.68 9.99
CA GLU A 174 14.18 -1.47 11.15
C GLU A 174 12.96 -2.33 10.83
N LEU A 175 11.97 -1.79 10.11
CA LEU A 175 10.81 -2.56 9.68
C LEU A 175 11.22 -3.74 8.80
N ALA A 176 12.09 -3.48 7.83
CA ALA A 176 12.61 -4.51 6.93
C ALA A 176 13.35 -5.62 7.69
N GLU A 177 14.25 -5.25 8.60
CA GLU A 177 14.99 -6.20 9.43
C GLU A 177 14.07 -7.05 10.31
N ASN A 178 13.13 -6.41 11.03
CA ASN A 178 12.19 -7.10 11.90
C ASN A 178 11.30 -8.10 11.14
N LEU A 179 10.89 -7.76 9.91
CA LEU A 179 10.13 -8.66 9.06
C LEU A 179 10.97 -9.83 8.56
N SER A 180 12.24 -9.58 8.16
CA SER A 180 13.11 -10.61 7.60
C SER A 180 13.54 -11.67 8.63
N GLU A 181 13.51 -11.35 9.95
CA GLU A 181 13.75 -12.32 11.03
C GLU A 181 12.75 -13.49 11.04
N GLN A 182 11.56 -13.30 10.46
CA GLN A 182 10.51 -14.32 10.43
C GLN A 182 10.62 -15.16 9.15
N GLN A 183 11.10 -16.39 9.24
CA GLN A 183 11.32 -17.27 8.08
C GLN A 183 10.05 -17.58 7.28
N SER A 184 8.88 -17.56 7.93
CA SER A 184 7.58 -17.77 7.29
C SER A 184 7.08 -16.56 6.47
N PHE A 185 7.68 -15.38 6.66
CA PHE A 185 7.39 -14.19 5.87
C PHE A 185 8.20 -14.24 4.56
N ARG A 186 7.66 -14.96 3.59
CA ARG A 186 8.40 -15.35 2.36
C ARG A 186 8.52 -14.22 1.35
N ARG A 187 7.50 -13.39 1.26
CA ARG A 187 7.41 -12.28 0.29
C ARG A 187 6.95 -11.01 0.99
N TRP A 188 7.43 -9.91 0.50
CA TRP A 188 7.01 -8.59 0.94
C TRP A 188 6.70 -7.72 -0.28
N ALA A 189 5.48 -7.19 -0.36
CA ALA A 189 5.01 -6.30 -1.41
C ALA A 189 4.74 -4.92 -0.83
N PHE A 190 5.32 -3.89 -1.43
CA PHE A 190 5.08 -2.49 -1.06
C PHE A 190 5.32 -1.55 -2.24
N ASP A 191 4.86 -0.31 -2.12
CA ASP A 191 5.09 0.68 -3.15
C ASP A 191 6.24 1.62 -2.78
N LEU A 192 7.07 1.91 -3.79
CA LEU A 192 8.19 2.86 -3.72
C LEU A 192 7.97 4.05 -4.64
N VAL A 193 8.63 5.13 -4.28
CA VAL A 193 8.78 6.34 -5.10
C VAL A 193 10.26 6.68 -5.29
N SER A 194 10.60 7.30 -6.41
CA SER A 194 11.95 7.85 -6.61
C SER A 194 12.14 9.16 -5.84
N PRO A 195 13.39 9.56 -5.55
CA PRO A 195 13.69 10.86 -4.94
C PRO A 195 13.08 12.05 -5.71
N ALA A 196 13.08 11.98 -7.04
CA ALA A 196 12.51 13.02 -7.88
C ALA A 196 10.97 13.14 -7.70
N LEU A 197 10.25 12.00 -7.60
CA LEU A 197 8.82 12.02 -7.33
C LEU A 197 8.51 12.47 -5.91
N LEU A 198 9.31 12.06 -4.92
CA LEU A 198 9.15 12.51 -3.55
C LEU A 198 9.25 14.04 -3.46
N ALA A 199 10.29 14.64 -4.06
CA ALA A 199 10.47 16.09 -4.09
C ALA A 199 9.28 16.81 -4.75
N MET A 200 8.77 16.27 -5.86
CA MET A 200 7.58 16.80 -6.54
C MET A 200 6.34 16.70 -5.63
N SER A 201 6.12 15.55 -5.00
CA SER A 201 4.98 15.34 -4.10
C SER A 201 5.03 16.24 -2.87
N GLN A 202 6.21 16.45 -2.29
CA GLN A 202 6.42 17.38 -1.18
C GLN A 202 6.11 18.84 -1.58
N LYS A 203 6.46 19.23 -2.81
CA LYS A 203 6.14 20.57 -3.33
C LYS A 203 4.64 20.77 -3.53
N GLU A 204 3.97 19.81 -4.16
CA GLU A 204 2.57 19.95 -4.59
C GLU A 204 1.58 19.70 -3.44
N MET A 205 1.85 18.71 -2.58
CA MET A 205 0.94 18.29 -1.51
C MET A 205 1.43 18.68 -0.10
N GLY A 206 2.72 19.00 0.03
CA GLY A 206 3.34 19.29 1.33
C GLY A 206 2.63 20.36 2.16
N PRO A 207 2.18 21.49 1.59
CA PRO A 207 1.46 22.52 2.35
C PRO A 207 0.21 21.98 3.05
N VAL A 208 -0.62 21.19 2.35
CA VAL A 208 -1.86 20.61 2.90
C VAL A 208 -1.55 19.51 3.93
N LEU A 209 -0.58 18.64 3.64
CA LEU A 209 -0.19 17.53 4.52
C LEU A 209 0.46 18.04 5.82
N LYS A 210 1.22 19.12 5.75
CA LYS A 210 1.92 19.72 6.91
C LYS A 210 0.94 20.21 7.97
N GLU A 211 -0.24 20.69 7.60
CA GLU A 211 -1.26 21.13 8.55
C GLU A 211 -1.71 19.98 9.47
N ALA A 212 -1.64 18.74 8.97
CA ALA A 212 -1.95 17.52 9.73
C ALA A 212 -0.69 16.82 10.31
N ASN A 213 0.47 17.47 10.29
CA ASN A 213 1.77 16.89 10.66
C ASN A 213 2.14 15.63 9.84
N ILE A 214 1.65 15.54 8.61
CA ILE A 214 1.98 14.45 7.69
C ILE A 214 3.13 14.90 6.79
N VAL A 215 4.18 14.10 6.72
CA VAL A 215 5.34 14.38 5.88
C VAL A 215 5.71 13.12 5.10
N PHE A 216 5.89 13.25 3.80
CA PHE A 216 6.50 12.21 2.97
C PHE A 216 8.01 12.31 3.13
N LYS A 217 8.67 11.20 3.49
CA LYS A 217 10.08 11.19 3.87
C LYS A 217 10.93 10.22 3.07
N PHE A 218 10.39 9.05 2.69
CA PHE A 218 11.17 7.93 2.19
C PHE A 218 11.13 7.79 0.67
N ALA A 219 12.30 7.93 0.08
CA ALA A 219 12.57 7.61 -1.31
C ALA A 219 14.08 7.32 -1.44
N PRO A 220 14.51 6.07 -1.25
CA PRO A 220 15.92 5.73 -1.26
C PRO A 220 16.54 5.93 -2.63
N GLY A 221 17.73 6.55 -2.69
CA GLY A 221 18.46 6.78 -3.94
C GLY A 221 18.90 5.47 -4.60
N GLU A 222 19.12 4.43 -3.81
CA GLU A 222 19.44 3.08 -4.23
C GLU A 222 18.21 2.29 -4.76
N GLY A 223 17.02 2.88 -4.67
CA GLY A 223 15.78 2.22 -5.04
C GLY A 223 15.54 0.94 -4.25
N GLU A 224 15.21 -0.15 -4.95
CA GLU A 224 14.91 -1.44 -4.33
C GLU A 224 16.12 -2.06 -3.62
N ASP A 225 17.36 -1.73 -4.02
CA ASP A 225 18.57 -2.30 -3.43
C ASP A 225 18.82 -1.81 -2.00
N PHE A 226 18.17 -0.72 -1.56
CA PHE A 226 18.18 -0.27 -0.16
C PHE A 226 17.83 -1.40 0.83
N PHE A 227 16.97 -2.34 0.44
CA PHE A 227 16.46 -3.38 1.34
C PHE A 227 17.34 -4.64 1.42
N ARG A 228 18.36 -4.78 0.54
CA ARG A 228 19.26 -5.96 0.55
C ARG A 228 20.01 -6.16 1.85
N PRO A 229 20.62 -5.13 2.49
CA PRO A 229 21.29 -5.30 3.76
C PRO A 229 20.39 -5.77 4.90
N TYR A 230 19.07 -5.56 4.74
CA TYR A 230 18.05 -5.89 5.76
C TYR A 230 17.32 -7.20 5.48
N GLY A 231 17.89 -8.07 4.64
CA GLY A 231 17.40 -9.42 4.41
C GLY A 231 16.38 -9.57 3.28
N TRP A 232 16.22 -8.56 2.40
CA TRP A 232 15.23 -8.58 1.32
C TRP A 232 15.87 -8.45 -0.06
N LYS A 233 15.65 -9.45 -0.92
CA LYS A 233 16.08 -9.45 -2.31
C LYS A 233 14.94 -8.97 -3.21
N PRO A 234 15.13 -7.90 -3.99
CA PRO A 234 14.13 -7.49 -4.98
C PRO A 234 13.94 -8.59 -6.04
N ILE A 235 12.68 -8.86 -6.38
CA ILE A 235 12.29 -9.82 -7.43
C ILE A 235 11.84 -9.06 -8.67
N VAL A 236 10.86 -8.16 -8.50
CA VAL A 236 10.25 -7.40 -9.59
C VAL A 236 9.67 -6.11 -9.07
N SER A 237 9.70 -5.08 -9.93
CA SER A 237 9.05 -3.80 -9.69
C SER A 237 8.17 -3.45 -10.89
N TYR A 238 6.90 -3.22 -10.63
CA TYR A 238 5.89 -2.86 -11.62
C TYR A 238 5.67 -1.35 -11.60
N SER A 239 6.01 -0.66 -12.67
CA SER A 239 5.75 0.76 -12.83
C SER A 239 4.24 1.05 -12.81
N LYS A 240 3.80 1.93 -11.89
CA LYS A 240 2.39 2.36 -11.86
C LYS A 240 2.01 3.11 -13.14
N LEU A 241 2.92 3.93 -13.69
CA LEU A 241 2.67 4.68 -14.92
C LEU A 241 2.43 3.75 -16.12
N LYS A 242 3.31 2.75 -16.32
CA LYS A 242 3.14 1.77 -17.40
C LYS A 242 1.89 0.93 -17.20
N THR A 243 1.61 0.52 -15.97
CA THR A 243 0.37 -0.19 -15.64
C THR A 243 -0.85 0.66 -15.96
N ALA A 244 -0.89 1.93 -15.55
CA ALA A 244 -1.99 2.83 -15.88
C ALA A 244 -2.18 3.04 -17.38
N ALA A 245 -1.08 3.03 -18.17
CA ALA A 245 -1.15 3.06 -19.62
C ALA A 245 -1.86 1.82 -20.19
N THR A 246 -1.48 0.61 -19.73
CA THR A 246 -2.13 -0.64 -20.17
C THR A 246 -3.60 -0.72 -19.75
N LEU A 247 -3.96 -0.11 -18.63
CA LEU A 247 -5.33 -0.02 -18.13
C LEU A 247 -6.14 1.10 -18.78
N ASN A 248 -5.56 1.87 -19.69
CA ASN A 248 -6.17 3.03 -20.33
C ASN A 248 -6.66 4.08 -19.32
N ARG A 249 -5.83 4.41 -18.32
CA ARG A 249 -6.11 5.36 -17.24
C ARG A 249 -5.28 6.63 -17.31
N LEU A 250 -4.53 6.83 -18.40
CA LEU A 250 -3.69 8.00 -18.60
C LEU A 250 -4.31 8.98 -19.62
N SER A 251 -4.03 10.28 -19.45
CA SER A 251 -4.24 11.27 -20.49
C SER A 251 -3.29 11.01 -21.67
N GLU A 252 -3.59 11.57 -22.84
CA GLU A 252 -2.74 11.42 -24.03
C GLU A 252 -1.31 11.93 -23.78
N GLU A 253 -1.17 13.02 -23.02
CA GLU A 253 0.13 13.55 -22.60
C GLU A 253 0.90 12.54 -21.75
N MET A 254 0.27 11.94 -20.75
CA MET A 254 0.90 10.96 -19.88
C MET A 254 1.23 9.64 -20.59
N LYS A 255 0.47 9.26 -21.62
CA LYS A 255 0.78 8.08 -22.45
C LYS A 255 2.14 8.22 -23.15
N ALA A 256 2.51 9.44 -23.59
CA ALA A 256 3.81 9.70 -24.17
C ALA A 256 4.95 9.43 -23.19
N PHE A 257 4.80 9.84 -21.92
CA PHE A 257 5.76 9.51 -20.86
C PHE A 257 5.81 8.01 -20.57
N ALA A 258 4.66 7.34 -20.52
CA ALA A 258 4.59 5.90 -20.29
C ALA A 258 5.26 5.07 -21.42
N ALA A 259 5.31 5.59 -22.63
CA ALA A 259 5.98 4.94 -23.77
C ALA A 259 7.52 5.04 -23.70
N MET A 260 8.06 5.93 -22.89
CA MET A 260 9.51 6.05 -22.74
C MET A 260 10.11 4.78 -22.08
N PRO A 261 11.30 4.34 -22.51
CA PRO A 261 11.98 3.24 -21.84
C PRO A 261 12.31 3.63 -20.39
N GLU A 262 12.10 2.70 -19.46
CA GLU A 262 12.58 2.86 -18.10
C GLU A 262 14.08 2.52 -18.03
N PRO A 263 14.87 3.20 -17.18
CA PRO A 263 16.26 2.84 -16.99
C PRO A 263 16.37 1.43 -16.43
N GLU A 264 17.40 0.73 -16.85
CA GLU A 264 17.76 -0.55 -16.25
C GLU A 264 18.28 -0.34 -14.81
N GLY A 265 17.92 -1.27 -13.91
CA GLY A 265 18.37 -1.25 -12.52
C GLY A 265 17.46 -0.45 -11.56
N PRO A 266 17.86 -0.39 -10.29
CA PRO A 266 17.02 0.15 -9.21
C PRO A 266 17.01 1.68 -9.11
N VAL A 267 18.02 2.36 -9.68
CA VAL A 267 18.16 3.83 -9.60
C VAL A 267 17.24 4.50 -10.61
N ARG A 268 16.40 5.41 -10.14
CA ARG A 268 15.41 6.15 -10.95
C ARG A 268 15.71 7.65 -10.92
N PRO A 269 16.37 8.21 -11.96
CA PRO A 269 16.76 9.63 -11.99
C PRO A 269 15.60 10.59 -12.27
N PHE A 270 14.41 10.09 -12.61
CA PHE A 270 13.20 10.85 -12.90
C PHE A 270 12.03 10.44 -11.98
N PRO A 271 10.92 11.19 -11.97
CA PRO A 271 9.73 10.83 -11.21
C PRO A 271 9.25 9.43 -11.58
N TRP A 272 9.27 8.52 -10.60
CA TRP A 272 8.86 7.13 -10.75
C TRP A 272 8.16 6.64 -9.49
N THR A 273 7.18 5.77 -9.67
CA THR A 273 6.54 5.02 -8.59
C THR A 273 6.13 3.64 -9.08
N GLY A 274 6.28 2.64 -8.24
CA GLY A 274 5.95 1.26 -8.59
C GLY A 274 5.54 0.42 -7.40
N ALA A 275 4.89 -0.72 -7.67
CA ALA A 275 4.71 -1.80 -6.71
C ALA A 275 5.89 -2.76 -6.83
N CYS A 276 6.57 -3.00 -5.71
CA CYS A 276 7.79 -3.80 -5.65
C CYS A 276 7.53 -5.07 -4.84
N LEU A 277 8.06 -6.19 -5.32
CA LEU A 277 7.98 -7.49 -4.65
C LEU A 277 9.38 -7.96 -4.27
N PHE A 278 9.51 -8.41 -3.04
CA PHE A 278 10.77 -8.87 -2.46
C PHE A 278 10.66 -10.29 -1.94
N GLU A 279 11.78 -10.99 -1.94
CA GLU A 279 11.97 -12.29 -1.32
C GLU A 279 12.79 -12.18 -0.04
N ASN A 280 12.34 -12.84 1.00
CA ASN A 280 13.09 -12.94 2.25
C ASN A 280 14.29 -13.89 2.06
N MET A 281 15.50 -13.36 2.20
CA MET A 281 16.76 -14.13 2.07
C MET A 281 17.02 -15.07 3.24
N ASN A 282 16.38 -14.85 4.39
CA ASN A 282 16.50 -15.67 5.59
C ASN A 282 15.49 -16.82 5.61
N SER A 283 14.59 -16.88 4.63
CA SER A 283 13.63 -17.96 4.52
C SER A 283 14.30 -19.23 3.98
N SER A 284 14.29 -20.31 4.75
CA SER A 284 14.70 -21.63 4.27
C SER A 284 13.91 -22.03 3.03
N GLN A 285 14.56 -22.62 2.04
CA GLN A 285 13.93 -23.14 0.81
C GLN A 285 12.91 -24.23 1.14
#